data_55d724ca632a1fc257514e5c3a01f07b
#
_entry.id   55d724ca632a1fc257514e5c3a01f07b
#
_cell.length_a   1.000
_cell.length_b   1.000
_cell.length_c   1.000
_cell.angle_alpha   90.00
_cell.angle_beta   90.00
_cell.angle_gamma   90.00
#
_symmetry.space_group_name_H-M   'P 1'
#
loop_
_entity.id
_entity.type
_entity.pdbx_description
1 polymer ?
#
loop_
_entity_poly.entity_id
_entity_poly.type
_entity_poly.pdbx_seq_one_letter_code
_entity_poly.pdbx_strand_id
1 'polypeptide(L)'
;MTATSTLSGRDRAILRAVAAGGAQLQLGAEPDLFFDGRSCYEQNAAHHLVHAGLIDAATLGMVGHRVPAVLTPAGHQALDAYALAA
;
A
#
# COMPACT_ATOMS: atom_id res chain seq x y z
N MET A 1 20.26 -7.80 6.53
CA MET A 1 19.70 -7.38 6.70
C MET A 1 18.53 -7.40 6.81
N THR A 2 17.93 -7.17 7.19
CA THR A 2 16.87 -7.49 7.38
C THR A 2 15.96 -6.45 7.25
N ALA A 3 15.57 -6.13 6.13
CA ALA A 3 14.70 -5.09 5.74
C ALA A 3 13.32 -5.21 6.28
N THR A 4 12.92 -6.41 6.61
CA THR A 4 11.58 -6.62 7.13
C THR A 4 11.35 -5.92 8.45
N SER A 5 12.40 -5.63 9.17
CA SER A 5 12.26 -4.99 10.47
C SER A 5 11.85 -3.54 10.35
N THR A 6 11.82 -2.99 9.14
CA THR A 6 11.52 -1.57 8.98
C THR A 6 10.03 -1.27 8.93
N LEU A 7 9.17 -2.28 8.82
CA LEU A 7 7.74 -2.03 8.80
C LEU A 7 7.25 -1.63 10.19
N SER A 8 6.59 -0.49 10.25
CA SER A 8 5.97 -0.03 11.49
C SER A 8 4.58 -0.64 11.63
N GLY A 9 3.98 -0.47 12.81
CA GLY A 9 2.60 -0.87 13.00
C GLY A 9 1.66 -0.13 12.07
N ARG A 10 1.97 1.14 11.78
CA ARG A 10 1.21 1.95 10.84
C ARG A 10 1.30 1.37 9.43
N ASP A 11 2.51 1.01 8.99
CA ASP A 11 2.72 0.41 7.67
C ASP A 11 1.91 -0.87 7.54
N ARG A 12 1.98 -1.72 8.56
CA ARG A 12 1.23 -2.97 8.55
C ARG A 12 -0.26 -2.73 8.47
N ALA A 13 -0.76 -1.73 9.20
CA ALA A 13 -2.20 -1.42 9.16
C ALA A 13 -2.62 -0.98 7.77
N ILE A 14 -1.80 -0.19 7.08
CA ILE A 14 -2.08 0.23 5.72
C ILE A 14 -2.09 -0.98 4.78
N LEU A 15 -1.08 -1.84 4.87
CA LEU A 15 -1.03 -3.02 4.02
C LEU A 15 -2.25 -3.92 4.25
N ARG A 16 -2.63 -4.10 5.50
CA ARG A 16 -3.79 -4.92 5.83
C ARG A 16 -5.07 -4.32 5.25
N ALA A 17 -5.20 -3.00 5.32
CA ALA A 17 -6.38 -2.33 4.78
C ALA A 17 -6.43 -2.46 3.26
N VAL A 18 -5.28 -2.38 2.58
CA VAL A 18 -5.24 -2.59 1.12
C VAL A 18 -5.64 -4.02 0.79
N ALA A 19 -5.14 -4.99 1.56
CA ALA A 19 -5.46 -6.40 1.34
C ALA A 19 -6.96 -6.68 1.51
N ALA A 20 -7.63 -5.92 2.37
CA ALA A 20 -9.06 -6.13 2.63
C ALA A 20 -9.94 -5.65 1.47
N GLY A 21 -9.41 -4.86 0.55
CA GLY A 21 -10.17 -4.35 -0.59
C GLY A 21 -10.64 -2.93 -0.35
N GLY A 22 -11.17 -2.32 -1.39
CA GLY A 22 -11.68 -0.96 -1.28
C GLY A 22 -10.62 0.12 -1.39
N ALA A 23 -9.36 -0.24 -1.55
CA ALA A 23 -8.28 0.74 -1.69
C ALA A 23 -8.15 1.18 -3.14
N GLN A 24 -7.78 2.44 -3.34
CA GLN A 24 -7.53 3.01 -4.65
C GLN A 24 -6.27 3.86 -4.61
N LEU A 25 -5.57 3.91 -5.73
CA LEU A 25 -4.45 4.82 -5.92
C LEU A 25 -4.82 5.86 -6.96
N GLN A 26 -4.52 7.12 -6.67
CA GLN A 26 -4.61 8.16 -7.67
C GLN A 26 -3.28 8.22 -8.39
N LEU A 27 -3.30 7.91 -9.68
CA LEU A 27 -2.07 7.74 -10.45
C LEU A 27 -1.29 9.04 -10.59
N GLY A 28 0.01 8.94 -10.53
CA GLY A 28 0.91 10.07 -10.63
C GLY A 28 2.27 9.71 -10.06
N ALA A 29 3.16 10.69 -10.00
CA ALA A 29 4.52 10.47 -9.48
C ALA A 29 4.51 10.11 -8.00
N GLU A 30 3.57 10.69 -7.25
CA GLU A 30 3.38 10.39 -5.83
C GLU A 30 1.95 9.93 -5.65
N PRO A 31 1.65 8.66 -5.95
CA PRO A 31 0.26 8.21 -5.92
C PRO A 31 -0.33 8.29 -4.52
N ASP A 32 -1.44 9.00 -4.40
CA ASP A 32 -2.16 9.07 -3.14
C ASP A 32 -3.05 7.85 -2.97
N LEU A 33 -3.17 7.39 -1.73
CA LEU A 33 -3.94 6.21 -1.39
C LEU A 33 -5.28 6.63 -0.80
N PHE A 34 -6.34 5.95 -1.23
CA PHE A 34 -7.70 6.21 -0.77
C PHE A 34 -8.34 4.91 -0.32
N PHE A 35 -9.19 4.99 0.70
CA PHE A 35 -9.97 3.86 1.18
C PHE A 35 -11.43 4.25 1.14
N ASP A 36 -12.23 3.52 0.36
CA ASP A 36 -13.67 3.79 0.22
C ASP A 36 -13.94 5.26 -0.13
N GLY A 37 -13.11 5.81 -1.02
CA GLY A 37 -13.26 7.17 -1.50
C GLY A 37 -12.68 8.23 -0.59
N ARG A 38 -12.15 7.87 0.56
CA ARG A 38 -11.55 8.81 1.50
C ARG A 38 -10.04 8.74 1.45
N SER A 39 -9.40 9.90 1.49
CA SER A 39 -7.95 9.98 1.50
C SER A 39 -7.39 9.26 2.71
N CYS A 40 -6.36 8.47 2.50
CA CYS A 40 -5.64 7.85 3.59
C CYS A 40 -5.02 8.94 4.47
N TYR A 41 -5.17 8.78 5.78
CA TYR A 41 -4.67 9.80 6.70
C TYR A 41 -3.15 9.93 6.64
N GLU A 42 -2.46 8.82 6.43
CA GLU A 42 -0.98 8.78 6.45
C GLU A 42 -0.44 8.65 5.04
N GLN A 43 -0.59 9.70 4.23
CA GLN A 43 -0.13 9.65 2.85
C GLN A 43 1.38 9.45 2.73
N ASN A 44 2.16 10.01 3.65
CA ASN A 44 3.62 9.80 3.58
C ASN A 44 3.98 8.33 3.73
N ALA A 45 3.32 7.64 4.65
CA ALA A 45 3.55 6.21 4.81
C ALA A 45 3.08 5.45 3.59
N ALA A 46 1.91 5.83 3.03
CA ALA A 46 1.39 5.19 1.84
C ALA A 46 2.34 5.37 0.65
N HIS A 47 2.85 6.60 0.44
CA HIS A 47 3.81 6.86 -0.63
C HIS A 47 5.05 5.98 -0.47
N HIS A 48 5.53 5.85 0.76
CA HIS A 48 6.70 5.03 1.04
C HIS A 48 6.45 3.56 0.66
N LEU A 49 5.28 3.05 1.00
CA LEU A 49 4.95 1.65 0.70
C LEU A 49 4.79 1.41 -0.80
N VAL A 50 4.24 2.38 -1.52
CA VAL A 50 4.15 2.29 -2.97
C VAL A 50 5.55 2.28 -3.59
N HIS A 51 6.40 3.20 -3.18
CA HIS A 51 7.77 3.28 -3.72
C HIS A 51 8.61 2.06 -3.34
N ALA A 52 8.30 1.44 -2.21
CA ALA A 52 8.99 0.22 -1.80
C ALA A 52 8.52 -1.01 -2.58
N GLY A 53 7.51 -0.86 -3.44
CA GLY A 53 7.02 -1.97 -4.24
C GLY A 53 6.07 -2.90 -3.51
N LEU A 54 5.44 -2.44 -2.43
CA LEU A 54 4.54 -3.28 -1.65
C LEU A 54 3.07 -3.07 -2.02
N ILE A 55 2.74 -1.90 -2.57
CA ILE A 55 1.40 -1.55 -3.05
C ILE A 55 1.52 -1.08 -4.49
N ASP A 56 0.57 -1.48 -5.33
CA ASP A 56 0.58 -1.07 -6.73
C ASP A 56 -0.85 -0.90 -7.23
N ALA A 57 -0.97 -0.22 -8.36
CA ALA A 57 -2.25 -0.11 -9.04
C ALA A 57 -2.59 -1.45 -9.68
N ALA A 58 -3.85 -1.85 -9.57
CA ALA A 58 -4.29 -3.12 -10.14
C ALA A 58 -4.43 -3.02 -11.66
N THR A 59 -4.62 -1.82 -12.19
CA THR A 59 -4.80 -1.61 -13.62
C THR A 59 -4.03 -0.39 -14.07
N LEU A 60 -3.87 -0.26 -15.37
CA LEU A 60 -3.33 0.96 -15.96
C LEU A 60 -4.41 2.04 -15.98
N GLY A 61 -3.97 3.28 -16.09
CA GLY A 61 -4.89 4.40 -16.18
C GLY A 61 -4.12 5.67 -16.44
N MET A 62 -4.84 6.78 -16.50
CA MET A 62 -4.24 8.08 -16.77
C MET A 62 -3.88 8.78 -15.47
N VAL A 63 -2.85 9.62 -15.54
CA VAL A 63 -2.45 10.43 -14.39
C VAL A 63 -3.67 11.21 -13.87
N GLY A 64 -3.83 11.20 -12.56
CA GLY A 64 -4.94 11.87 -11.90
C GLY A 64 -6.16 11.00 -11.69
N HIS A 65 -6.25 9.88 -12.39
CA HIS A 65 -7.37 8.96 -12.20
C HIS A 65 -7.11 8.03 -11.03
N ARG A 66 -8.19 7.60 -10.39
CA ARG A 66 -8.11 6.61 -9.31
C ARG A 66 -8.40 5.25 -9.87
N VAL A 67 -7.57 4.29 -9.50
CA VAL A 67 -7.72 2.89 -9.90
C VAL A 67 -7.60 2.03 -8.66
N PRO A 68 -8.13 0.79 -8.68
CA PRO A 68 -7.98 -0.07 -7.51
C PRO A 68 -6.51 -0.28 -7.17
N ALA A 69 -6.23 -0.33 -5.88
CA ALA A 69 -4.91 -0.61 -5.35
C ALA A 69 -4.88 -2.01 -4.78
N VAL A 70 -3.77 -2.70 -4.97
CA VAL A 70 -3.59 -4.06 -4.47
C VAL A 70 -2.21 -4.20 -3.85
N LEU A 71 -2.05 -5.21 -3.00
CA LEU A 71 -0.73 -5.58 -2.56
C LEU A 71 -0.01 -6.31 -3.68
N THR A 72 1.26 -6.01 -3.84
CA THR A 72 2.12 -6.80 -4.72
C THR A 72 2.45 -8.13 -4.02
N PRO A 73 3.04 -9.10 -4.74
CA PRO A 73 3.55 -10.29 -4.06
C PRO A 73 4.49 -9.95 -2.90
N ALA A 74 5.34 -8.94 -3.09
CA ALA A 74 6.22 -8.49 -2.01
C ALA A 74 5.43 -7.91 -0.84
N GLY A 75 4.34 -7.21 -1.13
CA GLY A 75 3.47 -6.67 -0.09
C GLY A 75 2.81 -7.77 0.73
N HIS A 76 2.31 -8.80 0.05
CA HIS A 76 1.74 -9.95 0.74
C HIS A 76 2.78 -10.65 1.60
N GLN A 77 3.98 -10.84 1.07
CA GLN A 77 5.05 -11.48 1.83
C GLN A 77 5.43 -10.68 3.06
N ALA A 78 5.51 -9.36 2.93
CA ALA A 78 5.87 -8.51 4.05
C ALA A 78 4.80 -8.59 5.15
N LEU A 79 3.54 -8.60 4.78
CA LEU A 79 2.46 -8.68 5.73
C LEU A 79 2.43 -10.05 6.42
N ASP A 80 2.61 -11.11 5.65
CA ASP A 80 2.62 -12.47 6.18
C ASP A 80 3.81 -12.71 7.10
N ALA A 81 4.97 -12.20 6.73
CA ALA A 81 6.17 -12.34 7.55
C ALA A 81 5.98 -11.68 8.90
N TYR A 82 5.32 -10.52 8.92
CA TYR A 82 5.03 -9.84 10.17
C TYR A 82 4.09 -10.68 11.03
N ALA A 83 3.05 -11.25 10.42
CA ALA A 83 2.08 -12.05 11.14
C ALA A 83 2.75 -13.29 11.74
N LEU A 84 3.66 -13.90 11.00
CA LEU A 84 4.37 -15.10 11.49
C LEU A 84 5.33 -14.75 12.61
N ALA A 85 5.89 -13.57 12.60
CA ALA A 85 6.83 -13.14 13.64
C ALA A 85 6.12 -12.77 14.94
N ALA A 86 4.86 -12.46 14.85
CA ALA A 86 4.08 -12.11 16.04
C ALA A 86 3.67 -13.38 16.82
#